data_effcd5c753aaee06e80f944b1cd332af
#
_entry.id   effcd5c753aaee06e80f944b1cd332af
#
_cell.length_a   1.000
_cell.length_b   1.000
_cell.length_c   1.000
_cell.angle_alpha   90.00
_cell.angle_beta   90.00
_cell.angle_gamma   90.00
#
_symmetry.space_group_name_H-M   'P 1'
#
loop_
_entity.id
_entity.type
_entity.pdbx_description
1 polymer ?
#
loop_
_entity_poly.entity_id
_entity_poly.type
_entity_poly.pdbx_seq_one_letter_code
_entity_poly.pdbx_strand_id
1 'polypeptide(L)'
;MNTEQARFNMIEQQIRPWDVLDPGVLSLLAIVKREDFVPLAYKSMAFFDTEVPLNSPTKDSQHMLAPKVEARLLQELNVRRHERVLEIGAGSGYMAALLSHKARQVVTLEIDPVLAKMASDNLKRAAISNVSVVEGDGSKRLPTAGPFDAILLSGSVAAVPPALLAELKVGGRLAAIVGQEPVLGAVLVTRVGDKEFRSVNLFDTVAPRLSGFDEPSRFHF
;
A
#
# COMPACT_ATOMS: atom_id res chain seq x y z
N MET A 1 -26.89 -8.07 -4.31
CA MET A 1 -25.93 -8.76 -3.41
C MET A 1 -25.87 -7.98 -2.11
N ASN A 2 -25.94 -8.65 -0.96
CA ASN A 2 -25.75 -7.98 0.33
C ASN A 2 -24.27 -7.64 0.51
N THR A 3 -23.95 -6.36 0.39
CA THR A 3 -22.56 -5.85 0.41
C THR A 3 -21.87 -6.10 1.75
N GLU A 4 -22.62 -6.02 2.85
CA GLU A 4 -22.08 -6.28 4.19
C GLU A 4 -21.69 -7.75 4.36
N GLN A 5 -22.56 -8.66 3.89
CA GLN A 5 -22.26 -10.09 3.90
C GLN A 5 -21.07 -10.43 2.99
N ALA A 6 -20.98 -9.80 1.81
CA ALA A 6 -19.85 -10.03 0.90
C ALA A 6 -18.52 -9.55 1.52
N ARG A 7 -18.52 -8.38 2.20
CA ARG A 7 -17.35 -7.87 2.91
C ARG A 7 -16.98 -8.78 4.09
N PHE A 8 -17.94 -9.23 4.87
CA PHE A 8 -17.72 -10.18 5.96
C PHE A 8 -17.09 -11.48 5.43
N ASN A 9 -17.64 -12.04 4.35
CA ASN A 9 -17.09 -13.28 3.74
C ASN A 9 -15.66 -13.06 3.23
N MET A 10 -15.35 -11.93 2.60
CA MET A 10 -13.99 -11.58 2.18
C MET A 10 -13.03 -11.60 3.39
N ILE A 11 -13.40 -10.96 4.50
CA ILE A 11 -12.56 -10.89 5.70
C ILE A 11 -12.34 -12.28 6.30
N GLU A 12 -13.40 -13.06 6.50
CA GLU A 12 -13.31 -14.34 7.20
C GLU A 12 -12.76 -15.47 6.35
N GLN A 13 -13.04 -15.48 5.04
CA GLN A 13 -12.74 -16.62 4.17
C GLN A 13 -11.54 -16.41 3.25
N GLN A 14 -11.13 -15.15 3.00
CA GLN A 14 -10.02 -14.83 2.11
C GLN A 14 -8.85 -14.17 2.84
N ILE A 15 -9.12 -13.28 3.79
CA ILE A 15 -8.07 -12.49 4.47
C ILE A 15 -7.57 -13.22 5.72
N ARG A 16 -8.46 -13.62 6.62
CA ARG A 16 -8.07 -14.30 7.86
C ARG A 16 -7.23 -15.57 7.63
N PRO A 17 -7.55 -16.46 6.64
CA PRO A 17 -6.72 -17.64 6.34
C PRO A 17 -5.31 -17.33 5.83
N TRP A 18 -5.04 -16.06 5.48
CA TRP A 18 -3.73 -15.55 5.06
C TRP A 18 -2.90 -14.98 6.21
N ASP A 19 -3.08 -15.51 7.41
CA ASP A 19 -2.41 -15.09 8.66
C ASP A 19 -2.64 -13.61 9.02
N VAL A 20 -3.76 -13.02 8.60
CA VAL A 20 -4.20 -11.72 9.10
C VAL A 20 -5.03 -11.96 10.35
N LEU A 21 -4.38 -11.91 11.50
CA LEU A 21 -4.98 -12.29 12.78
C LEU A 21 -5.15 -11.10 13.74
N ASP A 22 -4.58 -9.92 13.43
CA ASP A 22 -4.74 -8.72 14.25
C ASP A 22 -6.21 -8.26 14.25
N PRO A 23 -6.89 -8.29 15.43
CA PRO A 23 -8.30 -7.91 15.50
C PRO A 23 -8.56 -6.46 15.08
N GLY A 24 -7.57 -5.57 15.29
CA GLY A 24 -7.66 -4.17 14.90
C GLY A 24 -7.62 -4.01 13.38
N VAL A 25 -6.82 -4.82 12.66
CA VAL A 25 -6.81 -4.85 11.20
C VAL A 25 -8.13 -5.40 10.67
N LEU A 26 -8.59 -6.55 11.17
CA LEU A 26 -9.84 -7.17 10.74
C LEU A 26 -11.05 -6.25 10.97
N SER A 27 -11.12 -5.59 12.13
CA SER A 27 -12.18 -4.61 12.44
C SER A 27 -12.09 -3.40 11.50
N LEU A 28 -10.89 -2.94 11.17
CA LEU A 28 -10.70 -1.81 10.27
C LEU A 28 -11.17 -2.12 8.85
N LEU A 29 -10.91 -3.32 8.33
CA LEU A 29 -11.40 -3.77 7.04
C LEU A 29 -12.94 -3.84 6.96
N ALA A 30 -13.61 -4.06 8.09
CA ALA A 30 -15.06 -4.00 8.17
C ALA A 30 -15.61 -2.57 8.14
N ILE A 31 -14.86 -1.59 8.71
CA ILE A 31 -15.25 -0.18 8.81
C ILE A 31 -14.93 0.59 7.54
N VAL A 32 -13.70 0.46 7.02
CA VAL A 32 -13.27 1.13 5.79
C VAL A 32 -13.74 0.30 4.60
N LYS A 33 -14.82 0.77 3.99
CA LYS A 33 -15.54 0.05 2.92
C LYS A 33 -14.72 0.06 1.63
N ARG A 34 -14.06 -1.06 1.31
CA ARG A 34 -13.23 -1.19 0.10
C ARG A 34 -14.00 -0.84 -1.17
N GLU A 35 -15.27 -1.22 -1.25
CA GLU A 35 -16.15 -0.96 -2.40
C GLU A 35 -16.40 0.54 -2.67
N ASP A 36 -16.10 1.43 -1.74
CA ASP A 36 -16.22 2.87 -1.93
C ASP A 36 -14.95 3.48 -2.58
N PHE A 37 -13.87 2.70 -2.65
CA PHE A 37 -12.59 3.07 -3.27
C PHE A 37 -12.35 2.41 -4.63
N VAL A 38 -13.16 1.41 -4.98
CA VAL A 38 -13.09 0.72 -6.28
C VAL A 38 -13.80 1.55 -7.34
N PRO A 39 -13.22 1.72 -8.56
CA PRO A 39 -13.89 2.37 -9.67
C PRO A 39 -15.24 1.72 -9.98
N LEU A 40 -16.23 2.53 -10.38
CA LEU A 40 -17.61 2.07 -10.59
C LEU A 40 -17.69 0.87 -11.56
N ALA A 41 -16.87 0.88 -12.61
CA ALA A 41 -16.82 -0.20 -13.62
C ALA A 41 -16.40 -1.55 -13.02
N TYR A 42 -15.65 -1.55 -11.92
CA TYR A 42 -15.10 -2.75 -11.27
C TYR A 42 -15.68 -3.00 -9.87
N LYS A 43 -16.76 -2.31 -9.52
CA LYS A 43 -17.32 -2.37 -8.15
C LYS A 43 -17.71 -3.79 -7.72
N SER A 44 -18.09 -4.66 -8.63
CA SER A 44 -18.37 -6.07 -8.36
C SER A 44 -17.15 -6.88 -7.93
N MET A 45 -15.93 -6.41 -8.24
CA MET A 45 -14.66 -7.07 -7.89
C MET A 45 -14.16 -6.69 -6.50
N ALA A 46 -14.80 -5.73 -5.82
CA ALA A 46 -14.32 -5.19 -4.55
C ALA A 46 -14.07 -6.24 -3.45
N PHE A 47 -14.77 -7.37 -3.51
CA PHE A 47 -14.73 -8.43 -2.50
C PHE A 47 -14.05 -9.71 -3.00
N PHE A 48 -13.45 -9.69 -4.19
CA PHE A 48 -12.69 -10.84 -4.71
C PHE A 48 -11.22 -10.72 -4.29
N ASP A 49 -10.61 -11.86 -4.07
CA ASP A 49 -9.16 -11.95 -3.76
C ASP A 49 -8.32 -11.79 -5.04
N THR A 50 -8.42 -10.61 -5.63
CA THR A 50 -7.72 -10.24 -6.85
C THR A 50 -7.37 -8.76 -6.86
N GLU A 51 -6.41 -8.40 -7.69
CA GLU A 51 -6.13 -7.00 -8.03
C GLU A 51 -7.32 -6.40 -8.80
N VAL A 52 -7.57 -5.11 -8.58
CA VAL A 52 -8.66 -4.39 -9.24
C VAL A 52 -8.08 -3.27 -10.10
N PRO A 53 -8.36 -3.22 -11.42
CA PRO A 53 -7.91 -2.13 -12.28
C PRO A 53 -8.41 -0.77 -11.80
N LEU A 54 -7.54 0.23 -11.84
CA LEU A 54 -7.87 1.62 -11.47
C LEU A 54 -8.15 2.50 -12.70
N ASN A 55 -7.60 2.13 -13.83
CA ASN A 55 -7.78 2.80 -15.12
C ASN A 55 -8.18 1.78 -16.19
N SER A 56 -8.26 2.23 -17.45
CA SER A 56 -8.58 1.32 -18.56
C SER A 56 -7.60 0.16 -18.63
N PRO A 57 -8.06 -1.09 -18.83
CA PRO A 57 -7.21 -2.26 -18.84
C PRO A 57 -6.28 -2.23 -20.05
N THR A 58 -5.05 -1.86 -19.81
CA THR A 58 -3.94 -1.91 -20.75
C THR A 58 -2.81 -2.72 -20.13
N LYS A 59 -1.75 -3.00 -20.89
CA LYS A 59 -0.57 -3.71 -20.36
C LYS A 59 0.08 -2.97 -19.17
N ASP A 60 -0.06 -1.65 -19.14
CA ASP A 60 0.51 -0.76 -18.12
C ASP A 60 -0.58 -0.24 -17.15
N SER A 61 -1.70 -0.95 -17.02
CA SER A 61 -2.79 -0.53 -16.14
C SER A 61 -2.36 -0.62 -14.68
N GLN A 62 -2.74 0.39 -13.91
CA GLN A 62 -2.50 0.43 -12.47
C GLN A 62 -3.66 -0.24 -11.75
N HIS A 63 -3.36 -0.92 -10.65
CA HIS A 63 -4.31 -1.75 -9.93
C HIS A 63 -4.26 -1.49 -8.43
N MET A 64 -5.39 -1.63 -7.76
CA MET A 64 -5.42 -1.89 -6.33
C MET A 64 -4.85 -3.28 -6.06
N LEU A 65 -4.08 -3.43 -5.02
CA LEU A 65 -3.59 -4.74 -4.58
C LEU A 65 -4.75 -5.66 -4.17
N ALA A 66 -4.53 -6.97 -4.22
CA ALA A 66 -5.49 -7.93 -3.68
C ALA A 66 -5.74 -7.66 -2.19
N PRO A 67 -6.98 -7.78 -1.69
CA PRO A 67 -7.34 -7.36 -0.32
C PRO A 67 -6.55 -8.09 0.76
N LYS A 68 -6.17 -9.35 0.56
CA LYS A 68 -5.32 -10.10 1.49
C LYS A 68 -3.90 -9.52 1.59
N VAL A 69 -3.35 -9.04 0.47
CA VAL A 69 -2.01 -8.44 0.41
C VAL A 69 -2.03 -7.10 1.14
N GLU A 70 -3.03 -6.25 0.90
CA GLU A 70 -3.19 -4.98 1.61
C GLU A 70 -3.32 -5.19 3.12
N ALA A 71 -4.18 -6.14 3.52
CA ALA A 71 -4.41 -6.45 4.93
C ALA A 71 -3.15 -6.99 5.63
N ARG A 72 -2.41 -7.88 4.95
CA ARG A 72 -1.18 -8.43 5.49
C ARG A 72 -0.08 -7.37 5.62
N LEU A 73 0.13 -6.53 4.61
CA LEU A 73 1.09 -5.42 4.68
C LEU A 73 0.73 -4.45 5.81
N LEU A 74 -0.55 -4.12 5.99
CA LEU A 74 -1.01 -3.26 7.07
C LEU A 74 -0.73 -3.86 8.45
N GLN A 75 -0.95 -5.18 8.63
CA GLN A 75 -0.65 -5.90 9.86
C GLN A 75 0.86 -5.88 10.16
N GLU A 76 1.68 -6.25 9.20
CA GLU A 76 3.14 -6.35 9.38
C GLU A 76 3.79 -4.96 9.60
N LEU A 77 3.26 -3.94 8.94
CA LEU A 77 3.71 -2.57 9.16
C LEU A 77 3.38 -2.08 10.58
N ASN A 78 2.35 -2.61 11.22
CA ASN A 78 1.98 -2.40 12.63
C ASN A 78 2.02 -0.93 13.06
N VAL A 79 1.34 -0.06 12.30
CA VAL A 79 1.31 1.39 12.51
C VAL A 79 0.63 1.75 13.82
N ARG A 80 1.16 2.77 14.53
CA ARG A 80 0.68 3.25 15.82
C ARG A 80 0.13 4.68 15.73
N ARG A 81 -0.81 5.02 16.60
CA ARG A 81 -1.56 6.29 16.56
C ARG A 81 -0.73 7.58 16.61
N HIS A 82 0.49 7.53 17.11
CA HIS A 82 1.37 8.70 17.18
C HIS A 82 2.29 8.82 15.96
N GLU A 83 2.29 7.83 15.07
CA GLU A 83 3.25 7.72 13.98
C GLU A 83 2.87 8.55 12.76
N ARG A 84 3.90 8.95 12.04
CA ARG A 84 3.83 9.61 10.74
C ARG A 84 4.23 8.61 9.65
N VAL A 85 3.34 8.40 8.70
CA VAL A 85 3.50 7.39 7.67
C VAL A 85 3.65 8.04 6.29
N LEU A 86 4.54 7.49 5.49
CA LEU A 86 4.64 7.74 4.05
C LEU A 86 4.13 6.51 3.29
N GLU A 87 3.26 6.74 2.34
CA GLU A 87 2.86 5.75 1.33
C GLU A 87 3.31 6.22 -0.05
N ILE A 88 3.75 5.30 -0.90
CA ILE A 88 4.07 5.54 -2.31
C ILE A 88 3.22 4.61 -3.17
N GLY A 89 2.45 5.20 -4.08
CA GLY A 89 1.43 4.53 -4.88
C GLY A 89 0.06 4.62 -4.22
N ALA A 90 -0.53 5.82 -4.17
CA ALA A 90 -1.83 6.04 -3.55
C ALA A 90 -2.96 5.28 -4.25
N GLY A 91 -2.89 5.16 -5.58
CA GLY A 91 -3.90 4.50 -6.38
C GLY A 91 -5.30 5.05 -6.12
N SER A 92 -6.18 4.23 -5.56
CA SER A 92 -7.54 4.65 -5.18
C SER A 92 -7.62 5.40 -3.85
N GLY A 93 -6.54 5.42 -3.05
CA GLY A 93 -6.51 5.94 -1.68
C GLY A 93 -7.00 4.96 -0.61
N TYR A 94 -7.26 3.70 -0.95
CA TYR A 94 -7.79 2.72 0.02
C TYR A 94 -6.79 2.39 1.11
N MET A 95 -5.52 2.10 0.75
CA MET A 95 -4.48 1.83 1.74
C MET A 95 -4.18 3.06 2.60
N ALA A 96 -4.15 4.26 2.00
CA ALA A 96 -4.04 5.52 2.76
C ALA A 96 -5.17 5.67 3.78
N ALA A 97 -6.40 5.28 3.39
CA ALA A 97 -7.56 5.28 4.30
C ALA A 97 -7.37 4.31 5.47
N LEU A 98 -6.90 3.09 5.21
CA LEU A 98 -6.59 2.11 6.26
C LEU A 98 -5.49 2.63 7.21
N LEU A 99 -4.40 3.15 6.66
CA LEU A 99 -3.29 3.73 7.42
C LEU A 99 -3.74 4.91 8.29
N SER A 100 -4.65 5.74 7.79
CA SER A 100 -5.15 6.94 8.48
C SER A 100 -5.81 6.64 9.83
N HIS A 101 -6.48 5.52 9.93
CA HIS A 101 -7.13 5.08 11.18
C HIS A 101 -6.12 4.61 12.24
N LYS A 102 -4.92 4.24 11.84
CA LYS A 102 -3.84 3.77 12.73
C LYS A 102 -2.79 4.84 13.00
N ALA A 103 -2.57 5.80 12.10
CA ALA A 103 -1.53 6.81 12.15
C ALA A 103 -2.02 8.16 12.70
N ARG A 104 -1.07 8.99 13.17
CA ARG A 104 -1.32 10.41 13.43
C ARG A 104 -1.51 11.18 12.12
N GLN A 105 -0.68 10.89 11.13
CA GLN A 105 -0.67 11.55 9.82
C GLN A 105 -0.16 10.57 8.76
N VAL A 106 -0.79 10.59 7.60
CA VAL A 106 -0.34 9.88 6.40
C VAL A 106 -0.05 10.90 5.31
N VAL A 107 1.09 10.74 4.65
CA VAL A 107 1.39 11.39 3.38
C VAL A 107 1.42 10.29 2.33
N THR A 108 0.61 10.40 1.29
CA THR A 108 0.58 9.44 0.19
C THR A 108 0.94 10.11 -1.12
N LEU A 109 1.87 9.52 -1.86
CA LEU A 109 2.32 10.00 -3.16
C LEU A 109 1.72 9.17 -4.28
N GLU A 110 1.32 9.87 -5.36
CA GLU A 110 0.84 9.25 -6.57
C GLU A 110 1.44 9.97 -7.79
N ILE A 111 2.01 9.18 -8.71
CA ILE A 111 2.67 9.71 -9.90
C ILE A 111 1.67 10.06 -11.00
N ASP A 112 0.55 9.36 -11.05
CA ASP A 112 -0.52 9.62 -12.01
C ASP A 112 -1.48 10.69 -11.46
N PRO A 113 -1.61 11.87 -12.12
CA PRO A 113 -2.48 12.94 -11.64
C PRO A 113 -3.97 12.54 -11.57
N VAL A 114 -4.41 11.64 -12.44
CA VAL A 114 -5.81 11.16 -12.44
C VAL A 114 -6.06 10.30 -11.20
N LEU A 115 -5.13 9.42 -10.85
CA LEU A 115 -5.23 8.60 -9.65
C LEU A 115 -5.00 9.42 -8.38
N ALA A 116 -4.10 10.39 -8.37
CA ALA A 116 -3.93 11.32 -7.25
C ALA A 116 -5.24 12.07 -6.95
N LYS A 117 -5.93 12.53 -8.01
CA LYS A 117 -7.25 13.14 -7.86
C LYS A 117 -8.28 12.14 -7.35
N MET A 118 -8.32 10.92 -7.89
CA MET A 118 -9.22 9.84 -7.44
C MET A 118 -9.02 9.55 -5.94
N ALA A 119 -7.77 9.36 -5.50
CA ALA A 119 -7.45 9.13 -4.10
C ALA A 119 -7.95 10.27 -3.21
N SER A 120 -7.68 11.52 -3.60
CA SER A 120 -8.13 12.71 -2.86
C SER A 120 -9.66 12.77 -2.74
N ASP A 121 -10.38 12.51 -3.84
CA ASP A 121 -11.84 12.55 -3.86
C ASP A 121 -12.44 11.41 -3.01
N ASN A 122 -11.85 10.21 -3.08
CA ASN A 122 -12.28 9.06 -2.27
C ASN A 122 -12.06 9.31 -0.77
N LEU A 123 -10.90 9.81 -0.38
CA LEU A 123 -10.57 10.13 1.02
C LEU A 123 -11.49 11.23 1.57
N LYS A 124 -11.82 12.25 0.77
CA LYS A 124 -12.80 13.29 1.16
C LYS A 124 -14.19 12.69 1.37
N ARG A 125 -14.66 11.81 0.48
CA ARG A 125 -15.97 11.13 0.64
C ARG A 125 -15.99 10.26 1.89
N ALA A 126 -14.87 9.64 2.24
CA ALA A 126 -14.73 8.86 3.46
C ALA A 126 -14.53 9.72 4.72
N ALA A 127 -14.60 11.06 4.62
CA ALA A 127 -14.38 12.02 5.71
C ALA A 127 -13.05 11.87 6.43
N ILE A 128 -11.99 11.45 5.72
CA ILE A 128 -10.64 11.28 6.24
C ILE A 128 -9.88 12.59 6.11
N SER A 129 -9.38 13.13 7.22
CA SER A 129 -8.75 14.46 7.30
C SER A 129 -7.26 14.47 7.61
N ASN A 130 -6.69 13.33 8.05
CA ASN A 130 -5.28 13.21 8.43
C ASN A 130 -4.41 12.57 7.33
N VAL A 131 -4.90 12.55 6.09
CA VAL A 131 -4.17 12.10 4.90
C VAL A 131 -3.92 13.29 3.97
N SER A 132 -2.68 13.43 3.52
CA SER A 132 -2.30 14.39 2.47
C SER A 132 -1.92 13.61 1.21
N VAL A 133 -2.71 13.74 0.15
CA VAL A 133 -2.38 13.20 -1.17
C VAL A 133 -1.51 14.21 -1.90
N VAL A 134 -0.37 13.75 -2.40
CA VAL A 134 0.60 14.59 -3.14
C VAL A 134 0.86 13.95 -4.49
N GLU A 135 0.63 14.69 -5.56
CA GLU A 135 1.06 14.30 -6.90
C GLU A 135 2.59 14.39 -6.99
N GLY A 136 3.23 13.28 -7.34
CA GLY A 136 4.69 13.25 -7.43
C GLY A 136 5.28 11.86 -7.60
N ASP A 137 6.52 11.86 -8.08
CA ASP A 137 7.32 10.66 -8.31
C ASP A 137 8.06 10.28 -7.03
N GLY A 138 7.62 9.21 -6.38
CA GLY A 138 8.21 8.71 -5.12
C GLY A 138 9.60 8.11 -5.26
N SER A 139 10.09 7.89 -6.48
CA SER A 139 11.47 7.46 -6.76
C SER A 139 12.47 8.61 -6.67
N LYS A 140 11.99 9.85 -6.75
CA LYS A 140 12.78 11.07 -6.72
C LYS A 140 12.76 11.71 -5.32
N ARG A 141 13.09 12.99 -5.28
CA ARG A 141 13.04 13.74 -4.03
C ARG A 141 11.61 13.80 -3.49
N LEU A 142 11.41 13.37 -2.25
CA LEU A 142 10.12 13.45 -1.58
C LEU A 142 9.69 14.92 -1.38
N PRO A 143 8.40 15.24 -1.61
CA PRO A 143 7.87 16.60 -1.46
C PRO A 143 7.80 17.05 0.00
N THR A 144 7.90 16.13 0.93
CA THR A 144 7.92 16.38 2.37
C THR A 144 9.11 15.67 3.00
N ALA A 145 9.86 16.39 3.82
CA ALA A 145 11.01 15.83 4.51
C ALA A 145 10.57 14.80 5.56
N GLY A 146 11.34 13.70 5.66
CA GLY A 146 11.28 12.78 6.78
C GLY A 146 11.76 13.43 8.10
N PRO A 147 12.07 12.65 9.11
CA PRO A 147 11.99 11.20 9.10
C PRO A 147 10.56 10.69 9.35
N PHE A 148 10.26 9.51 8.80
CA PHE A 148 8.98 8.80 8.98
C PHE A 148 9.14 7.64 9.97
N ASP A 149 8.05 7.33 10.67
CA ASP A 149 7.98 6.16 11.56
C ASP A 149 7.73 4.87 10.75
N ALA A 150 6.96 4.99 9.65
CA ALA A 150 6.70 3.89 8.74
C ALA A 150 6.64 4.38 7.29
N ILE A 151 7.08 3.54 6.36
CA ILE A 151 6.98 3.74 4.91
C ILE A 151 6.35 2.50 4.30
N LEU A 152 5.40 2.69 3.39
CA LEU A 152 4.78 1.62 2.61
C LEU A 152 4.92 1.89 1.12
N LEU A 153 5.35 0.90 0.37
CA LEU A 153 5.26 0.87 -1.08
C LEU A 153 4.02 0.04 -1.47
N SER A 154 2.99 0.70 -1.98
CA SER A 154 1.72 0.08 -2.38
C SER A 154 1.77 -0.48 -3.80
N GLY A 155 2.86 -1.16 -4.12
CA GLY A 155 3.16 -1.85 -5.37
C GLY A 155 4.54 -2.49 -5.27
N SER A 156 5.04 -3.09 -6.36
CA SER A 156 6.32 -3.76 -6.36
C SER A 156 7.47 -2.88 -6.87
N VAL A 157 8.67 -3.14 -6.38
CA VAL A 157 9.94 -2.57 -6.83
C VAL A 157 10.98 -3.67 -7.05
N ALA A 158 11.98 -3.43 -7.89
CA ALA A 158 13.02 -4.43 -8.10
C ALA A 158 13.88 -4.66 -6.85
N ALA A 159 14.18 -3.59 -6.12
CA ALA A 159 14.89 -3.60 -4.85
C ALA A 159 14.37 -2.47 -3.95
N VAL A 160 14.52 -2.61 -2.63
CA VAL A 160 14.14 -1.54 -1.70
C VAL A 160 15.04 -0.32 -1.94
N PRO A 161 14.46 0.86 -2.25
CA PRO A 161 15.27 2.04 -2.57
C PRO A 161 16.03 2.56 -1.34
N PRO A 162 17.37 2.65 -1.38
CA PRO A 162 18.18 3.13 -0.25
C PRO A 162 17.81 4.56 0.21
N ALA A 163 17.36 5.39 -0.74
CA ALA A 163 16.91 6.76 -0.44
C ALA A 163 15.70 6.78 0.52
N LEU A 164 14.76 5.84 0.36
CA LEU A 164 13.60 5.73 1.25
C LEU A 164 13.97 5.18 2.63
N LEU A 165 14.97 4.29 2.70
CA LEU A 165 15.47 3.79 3.98
C LEU A 165 16.11 4.91 4.81
N ALA A 166 16.79 5.88 4.15
CA ALA A 166 17.36 7.03 4.82
C ALA A 166 16.31 7.96 5.45
N GLU A 167 15.08 7.96 4.92
CA GLU A 167 13.95 8.74 5.43
C GLU A 167 13.23 8.09 6.63
N LEU A 168 13.65 6.89 7.07
CA LEU A 168 13.12 6.27 8.28
C LEU A 168 13.78 6.84 9.54
N LYS A 169 13.02 6.97 10.62
CA LYS A 169 13.56 7.11 11.97
C LYS A 169 14.33 5.84 12.38
N VAL A 170 15.25 5.95 13.33
CA VAL A 170 15.75 4.77 14.02
C VAL A 170 14.57 4.11 14.76
N GLY A 171 14.39 2.81 14.57
CA GLY A 171 13.21 2.06 14.99
C GLY A 171 12.03 2.13 14.00
N GLY A 172 12.12 2.95 12.95
CA GLY A 172 11.15 3.00 11.87
C GLY A 172 11.29 1.80 10.91
N ARG A 173 10.23 1.55 10.13
CA ARG A 173 10.18 0.39 9.24
C ARG A 173 9.56 0.72 7.89
N LEU A 174 9.99 -0.04 6.87
CA LEU A 174 9.48 0.04 5.51
C LEU A 174 8.96 -1.34 5.09
N ALA A 175 7.73 -1.38 4.59
CA ALA A 175 7.17 -2.56 3.94
C ALA A 175 7.11 -2.35 2.43
N ALA A 176 7.53 -3.35 1.66
CA ALA A 176 7.53 -3.33 0.19
C ALA A 176 7.38 -4.74 -0.37
N ILE A 177 6.89 -4.83 -1.61
CA ILE A 177 6.96 -6.05 -2.41
C ILE A 177 8.14 -5.92 -3.36
N VAL A 178 9.08 -6.86 -3.28
CA VAL A 178 10.40 -6.74 -3.91
C VAL A 178 10.69 -7.95 -4.78
N GLY A 179 11.34 -7.73 -5.89
CA GLY A 179 11.80 -8.80 -6.78
C GLY A 179 11.46 -8.55 -8.24
N GLN A 180 11.61 -9.59 -9.03
CA GLN A 180 11.25 -9.63 -10.45
C GLN A 180 10.36 -10.83 -10.72
N GLU A 181 9.36 -10.66 -11.59
CA GLU A 181 8.54 -11.79 -12.01
C GLU A 181 9.40 -12.94 -12.56
N PRO A 182 9.08 -14.18 -12.20
CA PRO A 182 7.90 -14.61 -11.44
C PRO A 182 8.10 -14.65 -9.93
N VAL A 183 9.21 -14.15 -9.39
CA VAL A 183 9.56 -14.27 -7.97
C VAL A 183 9.58 -12.90 -7.31
N LEU A 184 8.47 -12.58 -6.63
CA LEU A 184 8.36 -11.39 -5.77
C LEU A 184 7.94 -11.80 -4.36
N GLY A 185 8.46 -11.06 -3.37
CA GLY A 185 8.10 -11.28 -1.97
C GLY A 185 7.90 -9.97 -1.23
N ALA A 186 6.98 -9.97 -0.30
CA ALA A 186 6.83 -8.88 0.65
C ALA A 186 7.96 -8.92 1.68
N VAL A 187 8.57 -7.77 1.94
CA VAL A 187 9.66 -7.61 2.92
C VAL A 187 9.34 -6.50 3.90
N LEU A 188 9.80 -6.65 5.13
CA LEU A 188 9.80 -5.60 6.15
C LEU A 188 11.24 -5.25 6.48
N VAL A 189 11.64 -4.00 6.26
CA VAL A 189 12.96 -3.48 6.60
C VAL A 189 12.83 -2.54 7.79
N THR A 190 13.53 -2.81 8.86
CA THR A 190 13.56 -1.97 10.08
C THR A 190 14.92 -1.29 10.18
N ARG A 191 14.93 0.02 10.40
CA ARG A 191 16.15 0.77 10.71
C ARG A 191 16.49 0.56 12.17
N VAL A 192 17.57 -0.19 12.45
CA VAL A 192 17.97 -0.54 13.82
C VAL A 192 19.10 0.35 14.37
N GLY A 193 19.73 1.15 13.51
CA GLY A 193 20.78 2.12 13.85
C GLY A 193 20.93 3.19 12.76
N ASP A 194 21.93 4.06 12.89
CA ASP A 194 22.10 5.18 11.95
C ASP A 194 22.27 4.74 10.49
N LYS A 195 23.00 3.66 10.27
CA LYS A 195 23.23 3.05 8.94
C LYS A 195 22.95 1.55 8.94
N GLU A 196 22.25 1.05 9.93
CA GLU A 196 21.98 -0.38 10.10
C GLU A 196 20.52 -0.68 9.84
N PHE A 197 20.25 -1.69 9.04
CA PHE A 197 18.93 -2.13 8.65
C PHE A 197 18.80 -3.65 8.78
N ARG A 198 17.66 -4.09 9.29
CA ARG A 198 17.30 -5.50 9.39
C ARG A 198 16.13 -5.75 8.43
N SER A 199 16.29 -6.72 7.53
CA SER A 199 15.24 -7.14 6.61
C SER A 199 14.69 -8.51 7.00
N VAL A 200 13.37 -8.68 6.85
CA VAL A 200 12.64 -9.93 7.07
C VAL A 200 11.74 -10.17 5.87
N ASN A 201 11.82 -11.36 5.27
CA ASN A 201 10.86 -11.80 4.28
C ASN A 201 9.56 -12.21 4.97
N LEU A 202 8.42 -11.73 4.46
CA LEU A 202 7.12 -11.93 5.08
C LEU A 202 6.33 -13.04 4.38
N PHE A 203 6.11 -12.90 3.07
CA PHE A 203 5.36 -13.84 2.25
C PHE A 203 5.63 -13.60 0.76
N ASP A 204 5.44 -14.63 -0.06
CA ASP A 204 5.53 -14.51 -1.51
C ASP A 204 4.22 -13.99 -2.10
N THR A 205 4.31 -13.09 -3.06
CA THR A 205 3.15 -12.51 -3.73
C THR A 205 3.56 -11.90 -5.07
N VAL A 206 2.57 -11.46 -5.83
CA VAL A 206 2.75 -10.60 -7.00
C VAL A 206 2.09 -9.25 -6.76
N ALA A 207 2.60 -8.21 -7.39
CA ALA A 207 1.99 -6.89 -7.34
C ALA A 207 2.41 -6.06 -8.57
N PRO A 208 1.56 -5.12 -9.01
CA PRO A 208 1.90 -4.18 -10.06
C PRO A 208 3.17 -3.41 -9.72
N ARG A 209 3.98 -3.13 -10.75
CA ARG A 209 5.22 -2.38 -10.60
C ARG A 209 4.91 -0.90 -10.33
N LEU A 210 5.57 -0.33 -9.33
CA LEU A 210 5.57 1.12 -9.13
C LEU A 210 6.41 1.81 -10.21
N SER A 211 5.83 2.81 -10.86
CA SER A 211 6.52 3.59 -11.89
C SER A 211 7.62 4.48 -11.31
N GLY A 212 8.66 4.74 -12.11
CA GLY A 212 9.74 5.68 -11.76
C GLY A 212 10.92 5.05 -11.03
N PHE A 213 10.76 3.88 -10.40
CA PHE A 213 11.85 3.19 -9.72
C PHE A 213 12.77 2.45 -10.69
N ASP A 214 14.04 2.32 -10.31
CA ASP A 214 15.05 1.66 -11.12
C ASP A 214 14.70 0.19 -11.36
N GLU A 215 14.83 -0.23 -12.63
CA GLU A 215 14.74 -1.61 -13.04
C GLU A 215 16.14 -2.14 -13.39
N PRO A 216 16.47 -3.36 -12.99
CA PRO A 216 17.74 -3.95 -13.39
C PRO A 216 17.77 -4.11 -14.92
N SER A 217 18.94 -3.88 -15.50
CA SER A 217 19.16 -4.05 -16.94
C SER A 217 18.81 -5.49 -17.34
N ARG A 218 17.83 -5.64 -18.25
CA ARG A 218 17.58 -6.94 -18.86
C ARG A 218 18.70 -7.21 -19.85
N PHE A 219 19.48 -8.27 -19.62
CA PHE A 219 20.38 -8.76 -20.64
C PHE A 219 19.55 -9.31 -21.80
N HIS A 220 19.65 -8.66 -22.97
CA HIS A 220 19.19 -9.24 -24.22
C HIS A 220 20.37 -9.99 -24.80
N PHE A 221 20.25 -11.30 -24.97
CA PHE A 221 21.17 -12.13 -25.75
C PHE A 221 20.88 -11.97 -27.24
#